data_678dcb5e5f00facbbd9884bae62fc093
#
_entry.id   678dcb5e5f00facbbd9884bae62fc093
#
_cell.length_a   1.000
_cell.length_b   1.000
_cell.length_c   1.000
_cell.angle_alpha   90.00
_cell.angle_beta   90.00
_cell.angle_gamma   90.00
#
_symmetry.space_group_name_H-M   'P 1'
#
loop_
_entity.id
_entity.type
_entity.pdbx_description
1 polymer ?
#
loop_
_entity_poly.entity_id
_entity_poly.type
_entity_poly.pdbx_seq_one_letter_code
_entity_poly.pdbx_strand_id
1 'polypeptide(L)' 'MKKYVHGSPYDRGAADSYYHRAREPHWYPNGTYNGERVTEERMTDAEIADYHLGFSHNEQMGNYKDWN' A
#
# COMPACT_ATOMS: atom_id res chain seq x y z
N MET A 1 0.73 17.95 -9.38
CA MET A 1 0.08 16.65 -9.13
C MET A 1 0.78 15.93 -8.00
N LYS A 2 0.00 15.37 -7.09
CA LYS A 2 0.57 14.67 -5.95
C LYS A 2 1.04 13.28 -6.35
N LYS A 3 2.23 12.91 -5.92
CA LYS A 3 2.75 11.57 -6.10
C LYS A 3 2.97 10.93 -4.75
N TYR A 4 2.64 9.66 -4.66
CA TYR A 4 2.89 8.90 -3.45
C TYR A 4 4.28 8.28 -3.51
N VAL A 5 5.00 8.41 -2.41
CA VAL A 5 6.37 7.90 -2.33
C VAL A 5 6.35 6.38 -2.37
N HIS A 6 7.31 5.79 -3.09
CA HIS A 6 7.45 4.34 -3.15
C HIS A 6 7.64 3.79 -1.73
N GLY A 7 6.82 2.85 -1.35
CA GLY A 7 6.83 2.27 -0.01
C GLY A 7 5.89 2.94 0.98
N SER A 8 5.24 4.07 0.59
CA SER A 8 4.29 4.77 1.47
C SER A 8 3.06 3.91 1.73
N PRO A 9 2.25 4.25 2.75
CA PRO A 9 1.04 3.46 3.03
C PRO A 9 0.13 3.32 1.83
N TYR A 10 -0.13 4.41 1.11
CA TYR A 10 -0.96 4.37 -0.09
C TYR A 10 -0.36 3.45 -1.15
N ASP A 11 0.94 3.59 -1.40
CA ASP A 11 1.64 2.77 -2.39
C ASP A 11 1.55 1.28 -2.05
N ARG A 12 1.72 0.94 -0.79
CA ARG A 12 1.67 -0.46 -0.38
C ARG A 12 0.26 -1.04 -0.46
N GLY A 13 -0.76 -0.21 -0.16
CA GLY A 13 -2.15 -0.63 -0.35
C GLY A 13 -2.44 -0.94 -1.80
N ALA A 14 -2.06 -0.06 -2.69
CA ALA A 14 -2.26 -0.27 -4.13
C ALA A 14 -1.49 -1.50 -4.62
N ALA A 15 -0.27 -1.71 -4.14
CA ALA A 15 0.53 -2.87 -4.52
C ALA A 15 -0.13 -4.18 -4.06
N ASP A 16 -0.64 -4.21 -2.83
CA ASP A 16 -1.28 -5.43 -2.33
C ASP A 16 -2.52 -5.78 -3.16
N SER A 17 -3.30 -4.78 -3.56
CA SER A 17 -4.42 -5.02 -4.46
C SER A 17 -3.93 -5.52 -5.81
N TYR A 18 -2.90 -4.87 -6.38
CA TYR A 18 -2.36 -5.23 -7.68
C TYR A 18 -1.91 -6.70 -7.72
N TYR A 19 -1.31 -7.19 -6.63
CA TYR A 19 -0.81 -8.56 -6.55
C TYR A 19 -1.83 -9.53 -5.95
N HIS A 20 -3.08 -9.12 -5.79
CA HIS A 20 -4.16 -9.95 -5.24
C HIS A 20 -3.87 -10.42 -3.81
N ARG A 21 -3.21 -9.59 -3.03
CA ARG A 21 -2.94 -9.91 -1.62
C ARG A 21 -4.07 -9.45 -0.73
N ALA A 22 -4.15 -10.04 0.46
CA ALA A 22 -5.12 -9.59 1.45
C ALA A 22 -4.74 -8.20 1.97
N ARG A 23 -5.74 -7.46 2.46
CA ARG A 23 -5.49 -6.17 3.10
C ARG A 23 -4.72 -6.40 4.39
N GLU A 24 -3.52 -5.83 4.47
CA GLU A 24 -2.67 -5.93 5.63
C GLU A 24 -1.86 -4.64 5.75
N PRO A 25 -2.38 -3.63 6.48
CA PRO A 25 -1.74 -2.32 6.55
C PRO A 25 -0.29 -2.41 6.99
N HIS A 26 0.58 -1.78 6.20
CA HIS A 26 2.00 -1.70 6.46
C HIS A 26 2.60 -0.66 5.52
N TRP A 27 3.84 -0.27 5.80
CA TRP A 27 4.56 0.59 4.86
C TRP A 27 6.06 0.54 5.15
N TYR A 28 6.84 1.15 4.26
CA TYR A 28 8.30 1.15 4.33
C TYR A 28 8.79 2.59 4.25
N PRO A 29 9.17 3.22 5.38
CA PRO A 29 9.58 4.64 5.38
C PRO A 29 10.72 4.97 4.44
N ASN A 30 11.61 4.00 4.19
CA ASN A 30 12.78 4.21 3.33
C ASN A 30 12.63 3.57 1.96
N GLY A 31 11.40 3.33 1.52
CA GLY A 31 11.13 2.67 0.25
C GLY A 31 10.89 1.19 0.43
N THR A 32 10.15 0.59 -0.51
CA THR A 32 9.74 -0.81 -0.41
C THR A 32 10.95 -1.72 -0.17
N TYR A 33 10.86 -2.54 0.87
CA TYR A 33 11.87 -3.52 1.27
C TYR A 33 13.21 -2.91 1.66
N ASN A 34 13.27 -1.58 1.84
CA ASN A 34 14.47 -0.91 2.34
C ASN A 34 14.27 -0.58 3.80
N GLY A 35 14.98 -1.29 4.68
CA GLY A 35 14.90 -1.04 6.09
C GLY A 35 13.68 -1.65 6.74
N GLU A 36 13.16 -0.97 7.73
CA GLU A 36 12.12 -1.51 8.61
C GLU A 36 10.74 -1.50 7.95
N ARG A 37 10.01 -2.60 8.13
CA ARG A 37 8.60 -2.67 7.78
C ARG A 37 7.78 -2.20 8.97
N VAL A 38 7.02 -1.14 8.79
CA VAL A 38 6.12 -0.63 9.83
C VAL A 38 4.77 -1.32 9.67
N THR A 39 4.33 -2.01 10.71
CA THR A 39 3.07 -2.76 10.66
C THR A 39 1.96 -1.99 11.34
N GLU A 40 0.73 -2.50 11.23
CA GLU A 40 -0.48 -1.76 11.58
C GLU A 40 -0.46 -1.23 13.01
N GLU A 41 0.06 -2.00 13.96
CA GLU A 41 0.06 -1.59 15.37
C GLU A 41 0.95 -0.37 15.64
N ARG A 42 1.83 -0.03 14.69
CA ARG A 42 2.71 1.13 14.79
C ARG A 42 2.32 2.24 13.83
N MET A 43 1.28 2.05 13.07
CA MET A 43 0.80 3.05 12.11
C MET A 43 -0.18 3.99 12.77
N THR A 44 -0.18 5.26 12.32
CA THR A 44 -1.21 6.20 12.73
C THR A 44 -2.51 5.88 12.01
N ASP A 45 -3.63 6.41 12.53
CA ASP A 45 -4.91 6.24 11.87
C ASP A 45 -4.89 6.77 10.43
N ALA A 46 -4.19 7.90 10.22
CA ALA A 46 -4.08 8.48 8.87
C ALA A 46 -3.31 7.55 7.94
N GLU A 47 -2.25 6.92 8.43
CA GLU A 47 -1.47 5.99 7.62
C GLU A 47 -2.27 4.75 7.26
N ILE A 48 -3.03 4.22 8.20
CA ILE A 48 -3.90 3.07 7.95
C ILE A 48 -4.96 3.43 6.92
N ALA A 49 -5.56 4.63 7.05
CA ALA A 49 -6.56 5.09 6.10
C ALA A 49 -5.96 5.24 4.70
N ASP A 50 -4.73 5.75 4.59
CA ASP A 50 -4.07 5.89 3.30
C ASP A 50 -3.80 4.52 2.66
N TYR A 51 -3.43 3.53 3.46
CA TYR A 51 -3.25 2.17 2.94
C TYR A 51 -4.55 1.66 2.32
N HIS A 52 -5.65 1.76 3.08
CA HIS A 52 -6.94 1.30 2.57
C HIS A 52 -7.40 2.10 1.36
N LEU A 53 -7.09 3.38 1.32
CA LEU A 53 -7.43 4.22 0.17
C LEU A 53 -6.69 3.74 -1.08
N GLY A 54 -5.40 3.46 -0.97
CA GLY A 54 -4.62 2.94 -2.08
C GLY A 54 -5.14 1.61 -2.57
N PHE A 55 -5.45 0.71 -1.64
CA PHE A 55 -6.02 -0.59 -1.98
C PHE A 55 -7.35 -0.42 -2.73
N SER A 56 -8.24 0.40 -2.18
CA SER A 56 -9.57 0.61 -2.77
C SER A 56 -9.49 1.27 -4.14
N HIS A 57 -8.61 2.26 -4.30
CA HIS A 57 -8.43 2.91 -5.60
C HIS A 57 -7.97 1.93 -6.66
N ASN A 58 -7.03 1.05 -6.32
CA ASN A 58 -6.57 0.05 -7.28
C ASN A 58 -7.67 -0.95 -7.60
N GLU A 59 -8.49 -1.33 -6.61
CA GLU A 59 -9.62 -2.22 -6.85
C GLU A 59 -10.62 -1.59 -7.82
N GLN A 60 -10.89 -0.28 -7.65
CA GLN A 60 -11.81 0.43 -8.54
C GLN A 60 -11.29 0.50 -9.97
N MET A 61 -9.98 0.68 -10.12
CA MET A 61 -9.36 0.75 -11.44
C MET A 61 -9.23 -0.62 -12.09
N GLY A 62 -9.29 -1.68 -11.30
CA GLY A 62 -9.15 -3.04 -11.83
C GLY A 62 -7.76 -3.32 -12.37
N ASN A 63 -6.73 -2.66 -11.81
CA ASN A 63 -5.38 -2.82 -12.29
C ASN A 63 -4.68 -3.93 -11.50
N TYR A 64 -4.59 -5.11 -12.11
CA TYR A 64 -4.09 -6.30 -11.42
C TYR A 64 -2.94 -6.93 -12.17
N LYS A 65 -2.08 -7.61 -11.40
CA LYS A 65 -1.01 -8.40 -11.96
C LYS A 65 -1.60 -9.50 -12.87
N ASP A 66 -1.02 -9.63 -14.05
CA ASP A 66 -1.38 -10.70 -14.97
C ASP A 66 -0.59 -11.96 -14.62
N TRP A 67 -1.31 -13.02 -14.29
CA TRP A 67 -0.69 -14.27 -13.83
C TRP A 67 -0.52 -15.31 -14.95
N ASN A 68 -0.77 -14.94 -16.17
CA ASN A 68 -0.62 -15.87 -17.30
C ASN A 68 0.81 -16.28 -17.53
#